data_215b14899290d1e163f9a7aba852c0b0
#
_entry.id   215b14899290d1e163f9a7aba852c0b0
#
_cell.length_a   1.000
_cell.length_b   1.000
_cell.length_c   1.000
_cell.angle_alpha   90.00
_cell.angle_beta   90.00
_cell.angle_gamma   90.00
#
_symmetry.space_group_name_H-M   'P 1'
#
loop_
_entity.id
_entity.type
_entity.pdbx_description
1 polymer ?
#
loop_
_entity_poly.entity_id
_entity_poly.type
_entity_poly.pdbx_seq_one_letter_code
_entity_poly.pdbx_strand_id
1 'polypeptide(L)'
;MADVDRPKITGLGGVFYVVADPEATRAWYRDVLGLDGEHGPQMNWSEELGDKPYSLISHFKDDQYIKPGKGGFMINLRVNDLDGFIAMLTAKGVEVLDSVEEGYGKFAWVLDPNGVRIELWQQCSAPAD
;
A
#
# COMPACT_ATOMS: atom_id res chain seq x y z
N MET A 1 -29.70 -20.81 0.98
CA MET A 1 -29.10 -19.65 0.27
C MET A 1 -27.67 -19.97 -0.08
N ALA A 2 -27.29 -19.76 -1.32
CA ALA A 2 -25.92 -19.95 -1.73
C ALA A 2 -25.01 -18.92 -1.05
N ASP A 3 -23.75 -19.28 -0.79
CA ASP A 3 -22.80 -18.39 -0.11
C ASP A 3 -22.63 -17.07 -0.85
N VAL A 4 -22.70 -17.07 -2.20
CA VAL A 4 -22.54 -15.85 -2.99
C VAL A 4 -23.67 -14.85 -2.77
N ASP A 5 -24.84 -15.31 -2.33
CA ASP A 5 -26.01 -14.45 -2.09
C ASP A 5 -26.12 -14.00 -0.63
N ARG A 6 -25.27 -14.51 0.26
CA ARG A 6 -25.30 -14.14 1.65
C ARG A 6 -24.67 -12.75 1.83
N PRO A 7 -25.30 -11.86 2.63
CA PRO A 7 -24.65 -10.58 2.97
C PRO A 7 -23.30 -10.83 3.60
N LYS A 8 -22.25 -10.17 3.09
CA LYS A 8 -20.87 -10.35 3.59
C LYS A 8 -20.01 -9.17 3.20
N ILE A 9 -18.90 -9.01 3.91
CA ILE A 9 -17.87 -8.06 3.52
C ILE A 9 -17.04 -8.69 2.41
N THR A 10 -16.84 -7.97 1.31
CA THR A 10 -16.14 -8.50 0.13
C THR A 10 -14.75 -7.90 -0.07
N GLY A 11 -14.41 -6.82 0.65
CA GLY A 11 -13.10 -6.24 0.52
C GLY A 11 -13.00 -4.91 1.24
N LEU A 12 -11.82 -4.33 1.23
CA LEU A 12 -11.57 -3.01 1.79
C LEU A 12 -11.95 -1.96 0.75
N GLY A 13 -12.89 -1.06 1.10
CA GLY A 13 -13.29 0.02 0.21
C GLY A 13 -12.28 1.16 0.15
N GLY A 14 -11.61 1.43 1.25
CA GLY A 14 -10.61 2.48 1.26
C GLY A 14 -10.16 2.85 2.65
N VAL A 15 -9.21 3.77 2.72
CA VAL A 15 -8.68 4.34 3.96
C VAL A 15 -8.94 5.85 3.91
N PHE A 16 -9.49 6.38 4.99
CA PHE A 16 -9.86 7.79 5.09
C PHE A 16 -9.22 8.37 6.36
N TYR A 17 -8.50 9.49 6.20
CA TYR A 17 -7.82 10.09 7.34
C TYR A 17 -7.64 11.60 7.10
N VAL A 18 -7.35 12.32 8.18
CA VAL A 18 -7.21 13.78 8.14
C VAL A 18 -5.76 14.14 7.85
N VAL A 19 -5.57 15.06 6.91
CA VAL A 19 -4.25 15.63 6.60
C VAL A 19 -4.33 17.14 6.62
N ALA A 20 -3.19 17.81 6.79
CA ALA A 20 -3.15 19.27 6.85
C ALA A 20 -3.44 19.92 5.49
N ASP A 21 -2.95 19.32 4.41
CA ASP A 21 -3.10 19.87 3.05
C ASP A 21 -3.50 18.75 2.09
N PRO A 22 -4.80 18.56 1.87
CA PRO A 22 -5.28 17.49 0.97
C PRO A 22 -4.79 17.64 -0.47
N GLU A 23 -4.71 18.86 -0.99
CA GLU A 23 -4.25 19.07 -2.37
C GLU A 23 -2.80 18.66 -2.55
N ALA A 24 -1.92 19.08 -1.65
CA ALA A 24 -0.51 18.72 -1.71
C ALA A 24 -0.33 17.21 -1.54
N THR A 25 -1.11 16.60 -0.66
CA THR A 25 -1.07 15.15 -0.43
C THR A 25 -1.49 14.40 -1.69
N ARG A 26 -2.59 14.80 -2.32
CA ARG A 26 -3.06 14.17 -3.56
C ARG A 26 -2.04 14.30 -4.68
N ALA A 27 -1.40 15.48 -4.80
CA ALA A 27 -0.38 15.70 -5.81
C ALA A 27 0.80 14.75 -5.63
N TRP A 28 1.24 14.54 -4.39
CA TRP A 28 2.33 13.61 -4.10
C TRP A 28 1.95 12.16 -4.47
N TYR A 29 0.74 11.73 -4.07
CA TYR A 29 0.28 10.37 -4.39
C TYR A 29 0.18 10.15 -5.90
N ARG A 30 -0.28 11.16 -6.64
CA ARG A 30 -0.35 11.11 -8.10
C ARG A 30 1.03 11.12 -8.74
N ASP A 31 1.87 12.10 -8.37
CA ASP A 31 3.14 12.34 -9.06
C ASP A 31 4.24 11.36 -8.66
N VAL A 32 4.21 10.87 -7.43
CA VAL A 32 5.22 9.95 -6.88
C VAL A 32 4.77 8.50 -6.98
N LEU A 33 3.56 8.20 -6.54
CA LEU A 33 3.06 6.82 -6.48
C LEU A 33 2.25 6.41 -7.72
N GLY A 34 1.90 7.38 -8.58
CA GLY A 34 1.10 7.08 -9.76
C GLY A 34 -0.37 6.80 -9.47
N LEU A 35 -0.85 7.22 -8.31
CA LEU A 35 -2.24 7.00 -7.91
C LEU A 35 -3.05 8.27 -8.13
N ASP A 36 -4.02 8.21 -9.04
CA ASP A 36 -4.88 9.32 -9.38
C ASP A 36 -6.34 8.88 -9.37
N GLY A 37 -7.24 9.84 -9.29
CA GLY A 37 -8.67 9.57 -9.33
C GLY A 37 -9.44 10.84 -9.06
N GLU A 38 -10.73 10.83 -9.39
CA GLU A 38 -11.59 12.00 -9.25
C GLU A 38 -11.69 12.48 -7.80
N HIS A 39 -11.69 11.55 -6.86
CA HIS A 39 -11.84 11.84 -5.43
C HIS A 39 -10.57 11.64 -4.63
N GLY A 40 -9.43 11.46 -5.30
CA GLY A 40 -8.14 11.18 -4.68
C GLY A 40 -7.51 9.92 -5.24
N PRO A 41 -6.40 9.45 -4.62
CA PRO A 41 -5.75 8.21 -5.06
C PRO A 41 -6.74 7.06 -5.16
N GLN A 42 -6.75 6.37 -6.29
CA GLN A 42 -7.70 5.30 -6.56
C GLN A 42 -6.97 4.10 -7.15
N MET A 43 -7.34 2.93 -6.66
CA MET A 43 -6.82 1.66 -7.17
C MET A 43 -8.01 0.85 -7.66
N ASN A 44 -8.03 0.51 -8.95
CA ASN A 44 -9.11 -0.26 -9.53
C ASN A 44 -8.82 -1.74 -9.36
N TRP A 45 -9.78 -2.48 -8.83
CA TRP A 45 -9.60 -3.92 -8.61
C TRP A 45 -9.33 -4.67 -9.91
N SER A 46 -9.83 -4.16 -11.04
CA SER A 46 -9.57 -4.74 -12.35
C SER A 46 -8.10 -4.64 -12.79
N GLU A 47 -7.32 -3.76 -12.15
CA GLU A 47 -5.89 -3.60 -12.44
C GLU A 47 -5.01 -4.52 -11.60
N GLU A 48 -5.58 -5.26 -10.67
CA GLU A 48 -4.82 -6.16 -9.82
C GLU A 48 -4.38 -7.39 -10.61
N LEU A 49 -3.08 -7.64 -10.65
CA LEU A 49 -2.47 -8.69 -11.44
C LEU A 49 -2.07 -9.92 -10.61
N GLY A 50 -2.25 -9.87 -9.30
CA GLY A 50 -1.84 -10.96 -8.42
C GLY A 50 -2.71 -12.19 -8.55
N ASP A 51 -2.15 -13.35 -8.20
CA ASP A 51 -2.89 -14.60 -8.06
C ASP A 51 -3.56 -14.60 -6.69
N LYS A 52 -4.88 -14.76 -6.69
CA LYS A 52 -5.70 -14.73 -5.47
C LYS A 52 -5.40 -13.47 -4.63
N PRO A 53 -5.58 -12.29 -5.21
CA PRO A 53 -5.30 -11.05 -4.49
C PRO A 53 -6.22 -10.89 -3.29
N TYR A 54 -5.69 -10.26 -2.24
CA TYR A 54 -6.46 -10.03 -1.02
C TYR A 54 -5.98 -8.75 -0.34
N SER A 55 -6.82 -8.24 0.57
CA SER A 55 -6.48 -7.13 1.45
C SER A 55 -6.48 -7.60 2.89
N LEU A 56 -5.65 -6.99 3.70
CA LEU A 56 -5.54 -7.30 5.13
C LEU A 56 -5.89 -6.09 5.98
N ILE A 57 -6.50 -6.37 7.12
CA ILE A 57 -6.50 -5.45 8.24
C ILE A 57 -5.71 -6.15 9.34
N SER A 58 -4.55 -5.62 9.70
CA SER A 58 -3.69 -6.20 10.73
C SER A 58 -3.64 -5.29 11.95
N HIS A 59 -3.60 -5.88 13.12
CA HIS A 59 -3.58 -5.14 14.37
C HIS A 59 -2.26 -5.38 15.09
N PHE A 60 -1.54 -4.31 15.38
CA PHE A 60 -0.28 -4.38 16.09
C PHE A 60 -0.45 -3.94 17.53
N LYS A 61 0.34 -4.54 18.42
CA LYS A 61 0.29 -4.22 19.85
C LYS A 61 0.93 -2.85 20.13
N ASP A 62 1.97 -2.49 19.38
CA ASP A 62 2.69 -1.24 19.56
C ASP A 62 3.06 -0.67 18.19
N ASP A 63 3.76 0.47 18.19
CA ASP A 63 4.07 1.21 16.97
C ASP A 63 5.48 0.94 16.41
N GLN A 64 6.17 -0.07 16.89
CA GLN A 64 7.55 -0.32 16.45
C GLN A 64 7.66 -0.58 14.96
N TYR A 65 6.72 -1.32 14.39
CA TYR A 65 6.73 -1.60 12.96
C TYR A 65 6.37 -0.38 12.11
N ILE A 66 5.61 0.55 12.69
CA ILE A 66 5.12 1.74 11.97
C ILE A 66 6.13 2.87 12.00
N LYS A 67 6.98 2.94 13.02
CA LYS A 67 8.00 4.01 13.11
C LYS A 67 8.99 3.91 11.94
N PRO A 68 9.45 5.04 11.43
CA PRO A 68 9.25 6.41 11.91
C PRO A 68 7.92 7.05 11.48
N GLY A 69 6.99 6.28 10.97
CA GLY A 69 5.67 6.78 10.60
C GLY A 69 4.87 7.28 11.80
N LYS A 70 3.95 8.19 11.52
CA LYS A 70 3.08 8.83 12.50
C LYS A 70 1.65 8.34 12.32
N GLY A 71 0.81 8.59 13.31
CA GLY A 71 -0.63 8.36 13.24
C GLY A 71 -1.10 6.98 13.68
N GLY A 72 -0.19 6.12 14.09
CA GLY A 72 -0.56 4.80 14.61
C GLY A 72 -1.10 3.83 13.58
N PHE A 73 -0.89 4.10 12.27
CA PHE A 73 -1.29 3.21 11.19
C PHE A 73 -0.28 3.25 10.06
N MET A 74 -0.37 2.28 9.19
CA MET A 74 0.48 2.18 8.00
C MET A 74 -0.40 1.77 6.82
N ILE A 75 -0.11 2.31 5.65
CA ILE A 75 -0.82 1.96 4.42
C ILE A 75 0.04 0.94 3.67
N ASN A 76 -0.55 -0.20 3.33
CA ASN A 76 0.11 -1.20 2.49
C ASN A 76 -0.46 -1.09 1.09
N LEU A 77 0.43 -0.97 0.10
CA LEU A 77 0.06 -0.89 -1.32
C LEU A 77 0.73 -2.04 -2.06
N ARG A 78 -0.06 -2.78 -2.82
CA ARG A 78 0.46 -3.87 -3.64
C ARG A 78 1.06 -3.30 -4.92
N VAL A 79 2.20 -3.84 -5.33
CA VAL A 79 2.87 -3.46 -6.58
C VAL A 79 3.20 -4.73 -7.38
N ASN A 80 3.26 -4.59 -8.68
CA ASN A 80 3.56 -5.72 -9.58
C ASN A 80 5.06 -5.95 -9.76
N ASP A 81 5.88 -4.91 -9.58
CA ASP A 81 7.33 -4.97 -9.77
C ASP A 81 7.99 -4.03 -8.77
N LEU A 82 8.34 -4.55 -7.60
CA LEU A 82 8.87 -3.73 -6.53
C LEU A 82 10.26 -3.18 -6.86
N ASP A 83 11.13 -3.99 -7.47
CA ASP A 83 12.48 -3.52 -7.79
C ASP A 83 12.41 -2.33 -8.76
N GLY A 84 11.57 -2.42 -9.79
CA GLY A 84 11.35 -1.31 -10.72
C GLY A 84 10.72 -0.10 -10.03
N PHE A 85 9.80 -0.34 -9.09
CA PHE A 85 9.14 0.74 -8.37
C PHE A 85 10.14 1.48 -7.47
N ILE A 86 11.02 0.76 -6.77
CA ILE A 86 12.08 1.35 -5.96
C ILE A 86 13.00 2.23 -6.82
N ALA A 87 13.39 1.73 -7.99
CA ALA A 87 14.24 2.51 -8.91
C ALA A 87 13.54 3.80 -9.33
N MET A 88 12.25 3.73 -9.61
CA MET A 88 11.46 4.91 -9.97
C MET A 88 11.39 5.92 -8.82
N LEU A 89 11.15 5.45 -7.60
CA LEU A 89 11.09 6.32 -6.41
C LEU A 89 12.42 6.99 -6.16
N THR A 90 13.51 6.24 -6.26
CA THR A 90 14.86 6.77 -6.07
C THR A 90 15.17 7.85 -7.11
N ALA A 91 14.77 7.64 -8.36
CA ALA A 91 14.96 8.62 -9.42
C ALA A 91 14.17 9.91 -9.15
N LYS A 92 13.04 9.82 -8.45
CA LYS A 92 12.23 10.99 -8.06
C LYS A 92 12.70 11.63 -6.75
N GLY A 93 13.79 11.16 -6.16
CA GLY A 93 14.34 11.71 -4.94
C GLY A 93 13.63 11.26 -3.67
N VAL A 94 12.86 10.19 -3.72
CA VAL A 94 12.16 9.66 -2.56
C VAL A 94 13.08 8.70 -1.82
N GLU A 95 13.22 8.90 -0.51
CA GLU A 95 14.02 8.02 0.33
C GLU A 95 13.28 6.72 0.60
N VAL A 96 13.89 5.60 0.26
CA VAL A 96 13.40 4.27 0.63
C VAL A 96 14.05 3.91 1.96
N LEU A 97 13.22 3.77 3.00
CA LEU A 97 13.72 3.55 4.37
C LEU A 97 14.41 2.20 4.54
N ASP A 98 13.85 1.17 3.91
CA ASP A 98 14.36 -0.18 3.99
C ASP A 98 13.69 -1.02 2.91
N SER A 99 14.26 -2.19 2.63
CA SER A 99 13.63 -3.19 1.77
C SER A 99 13.99 -4.59 2.26
N VAL A 100 13.05 -5.51 2.14
CA VAL A 100 13.21 -6.87 2.64
C VAL A 100 12.59 -7.84 1.64
N GLU A 101 13.24 -8.98 1.44
CA GLU A 101 12.70 -10.07 0.63
C GLU A 101 12.45 -11.27 1.52
N GLU A 102 11.18 -11.70 1.56
CA GLU A 102 10.75 -12.90 2.26
C GLU A 102 10.26 -13.92 1.24
N GLY A 103 10.10 -15.17 1.67
CA GLY A 103 9.65 -16.23 0.76
C GLY A 103 8.27 -15.98 0.14
N TYR A 104 7.43 -15.21 0.83
CA TYR A 104 6.06 -14.92 0.41
C TYR A 104 5.88 -13.53 -0.20
N GLY A 105 6.92 -12.71 -0.21
CA GLY A 105 6.80 -11.37 -0.78
C GLY A 105 8.05 -10.54 -0.64
N LYS A 106 8.07 -9.45 -1.40
CA LYS A 106 9.08 -8.40 -1.31
C LYS A 106 8.43 -7.15 -0.74
N PHE A 107 9.14 -6.45 0.13
CA PHE A 107 8.61 -5.28 0.83
C PHE A 107 9.61 -4.13 0.78
N ALA A 108 9.09 -2.91 0.71
CA ALA A 108 9.89 -1.70 0.89
C ALA A 108 9.03 -0.65 1.59
N TRP A 109 9.65 0.33 2.22
CA TRP A 109 8.94 1.33 3.01
C TRP A 109 9.41 2.73 2.67
N VAL A 110 8.43 3.63 2.57
CA VAL A 110 8.67 5.07 2.39
C VAL A 110 7.74 5.84 3.32
N LEU A 111 7.99 7.14 3.47
CA LEU A 111 7.07 8.03 4.17
C LEU A 111 6.41 8.95 3.16
N ASP A 112 5.11 9.19 3.35
CA ASP A 112 4.39 10.19 2.57
C ASP A 112 4.66 11.60 3.13
N PRO A 113 4.14 12.68 2.50
CA PRO A 113 4.40 14.04 2.98
C PRO A 113 3.88 14.33 4.39
N ASN A 114 2.95 13.55 4.89
CA ASN A 114 2.37 13.72 6.23
C ASN A 114 3.04 12.83 7.28
N GLY A 115 4.10 12.12 6.88
CA GLY A 115 4.79 11.20 7.78
C GLY A 115 4.09 9.86 7.93
N VAL A 116 3.14 9.53 7.07
CA VAL A 116 2.51 8.21 7.10
C VAL A 116 3.45 7.20 6.47
N ARG A 117 3.73 6.11 7.18
CA ARG A 117 4.54 5.03 6.65
C ARG A 117 3.74 4.24 5.62
N ILE A 118 4.32 4.06 4.45
CA ILE A 118 3.74 3.28 3.37
C ILE A 118 4.59 2.04 3.16
N GLU A 119 3.97 0.88 3.20
CA GLU A 119 4.60 -0.39 2.88
C GLU A 119 4.23 -0.75 1.44
N LEU A 120 5.23 -0.94 0.59
CA LEU A 120 5.05 -1.39 -0.77
C LEU A 120 5.30 -2.89 -0.80
N TRP A 121 4.38 -3.65 -1.37
CA TRP A 121 4.39 -5.10 -1.29
C TRP A 121 4.17 -5.75 -2.64
N GLN A 122 5.15 -6.53 -3.07
CA GLN A 122 5.00 -7.43 -4.20
C GLN A 122 4.78 -8.83 -3.66
N GLN A 123 3.58 -9.35 -3.85
CA GLN A 123 3.26 -10.71 -3.43
C GLN A 123 4.01 -11.68 -4.33
N CYS A 124 4.77 -12.59 -3.73
CA CYS A 124 5.41 -13.68 -4.44
C CYS A 124 4.55 -14.93 -4.28
N SER A 125 4.50 -15.73 -5.34
CA SER A 125 3.83 -17.03 -5.21
C SER A 125 4.56 -17.84 -4.16
N ALA A 126 3.82 -18.28 -3.14
CA ALA A 126 4.41 -19.14 -2.14
C ALA A 126 4.89 -20.43 -2.83
N PRO A 127 6.04 -20.98 -2.42
CA PRO A 127 6.43 -22.28 -2.91
C PRO A 127 5.32 -23.29 -2.62
N ALA A 128 5.06 -24.17 -3.56
CA ALA A 128 4.06 -25.22 -3.34
C ALA A 128 4.51 -26.05 -2.15
N ASP A 129 3.66 -26.12 -1.15
CA ASP A 129 3.94 -26.90 0.05
C ASP A 129 3.80 -28.39 -0.22
#